data_d3f00b30c4e07781c728670f3bf5843c
#
_entry.id   d3f00b30c4e07781c728670f3bf5843c
#
_cell.length_a   1.000
_cell.length_b   1.000
_cell.length_c   1.000
_cell.angle_alpha   90.00
_cell.angle_beta   90.00
_cell.angle_gamma   90.00
#
_symmetry.space_group_name_H-M   'P 1'
#
loop_
_entity.id
_entity.type
_entity.pdbx_description
1 polymer ?
#
loop_
_entity_poly.entity_id
_entity_poly.type
_entity_poly.pdbx_seq_one_letter_code
_entity_poly.pdbx_strand_id
1 'polypeptide(L)'
;MFVPPDKEVIFHAEQGVIGYGRLLLEDEGEKVDFNFVDAGIRPFEPQAGLCFFDMDLSFDMIRGRHLDATVLGGLEVSEKGDLANWTRVGAAAAGIGGSMDLAIGAKKVIIVMEHTTRKGEPRIVKQCKFLLTAKECVNLIITDIAVIEVTKQGLLLKEIAPGWSVEEIQSLTKPKLIIAEGLREIEL
;
A
#
# COMPACT_ATOMS: atom_id res chain seq x y z
N MET A 1 -1.64 16.79 -1.77
CA MET A 1 -0.69 15.67 -1.89
C MET A 1 0.38 15.87 -0.84
N PHE A 2 0.70 14.84 -0.07
CA PHE A 2 1.59 14.95 1.11
C PHE A 2 3.07 14.66 0.78
N VAL A 3 3.48 14.81 -0.49
CA VAL A 3 4.90 14.72 -0.86
C VAL A 3 5.58 16.01 -0.45
N PRO A 4 6.65 15.96 0.35
CA PRO A 4 7.40 17.15 0.72
C PRO A 4 7.94 17.87 -0.53
N PRO A 5 7.97 19.23 -0.52
CA PRO A 5 8.33 19.99 -1.71
C PRO A 5 9.80 19.83 -2.16
N ASP A 6 10.66 19.30 -1.27
CA ASP A 6 12.06 18.98 -1.55
C ASP A 6 12.25 17.57 -2.12
N LYS A 7 11.18 16.80 -2.30
CA LYS A 7 11.21 15.44 -2.84
C LYS A 7 10.59 15.39 -4.24
N GLU A 8 11.32 14.80 -5.16
CA GLU A 8 10.81 14.48 -6.48
C GLU A 8 10.23 13.05 -6.45
N VAL A 9 8.93 12.94 -6.74
CA VAL A 9 8.21 11.66 -6.83
C VAL A 9 7.44 11.63 -8.14
N ILE A 10 7.74 10.65 -8.97
CA ILE A 10 7.03 10.41 -10.22
C ILE A 10 5.98 9.33 -9.97
N PHE A 11 4.71 9.70 -10.04
CA PHE A 11 3.60 8.76 -9.89
C PHE A 11 3.33 8.00 -11.17
N HIS A 12 3.12 6.70 -11.02
CA HIS A 12 2.72 5.78 -12.08
C HIS A 12 1.39 5.11 -11.68
N ALA A 13 0.47 5.02 -12.59
CA ALA A 13 -0.76 4.27 -12.43
C ALA A 13 -0.84 3.16 -13.49
N GLU A 14 -1.17 1.95 -13.07
CA GLU A 14 -1.01 0.71 -13.82
C GLU A 14 -1.80 0.66 -15.14
N GLN A 15 -2.89 1.43 -15.25
CA GLN A 15 -3.66 1.48 -16.51
C GLN A 15 -2.95 2.21 -17.66
N GLY A 16 -1.77 2.81 -17.42
CA GLY A 16 -0.94 3.39 -18.47
C GLY A 16 -0.78 4.90 -18.39
N VAL A 17 -0.58 5.45 -17.18
CA VAL A 17 -0.24 6.87 -17.01
C VAL A 17 0.91 7.05 -16.05
N ILE A 18 1.83 7.97 -16.36
CA ILE A 18 2.97 8.33 -15.51
C ILE A 18 3.16 9.85 -15.48
N GLY A 19 3.67 10.36 -14.36
CA GLY A 19 4.02 11.78 -14.20
C GLY A 19 2.80 12.68 -14.00
N TYR A 20 1.71 12.17 -13.46
CA TYR A 20 0.53 12.97 -13.16
C TYR A 20 0.71 13.81 -11.88
N GLY A 21 -0.04 14.91 -11.82
CA GLY A 21 -0.02 15.88 -10.74
C GLY A 21 -0.83 15.47 -9.50
N ARG A 22 -1.23 16.45 -8.72
CA ARG A 22 -2.05 16.21 -7.53
C ARG A 22 -3.45 15.69 -7.91
N LEU A 23 -4.04 14.95 -7.00
CA LEU A 23 -5.45 14.57 -7.13
C LEU A 23 -6.34 15.80 -6.93
N LEU A 24 -7.40 15.90 -7.72
CA LEU A 24 -8.42 16.92 -7.57
C LEU A 24 -9.35 16.55 -6.42
N LEU A 25 -9.81 17.55 -5.68
CA LEU A 25 -10.75 17.40 -4.57
C LEU A 25 -12.20 17.47 -5.10
N GLU A 26 -13.15 16.98 -4.32
CA GLU A 26 -14.58 16.96 -4.69
C GLU A 26 -15.15 18.36 -4.98
N ASP A 27 -14.66 19.39 -4.29
CA ASP A 27 -15.06 20.79 -4.47
C ASP A 27 -14.44 21.47 -5.72
N GLU A 28 -13.53 20.79 -6.40
CA GLU A 28 -12.88 21.26 -7.63
C GLU A 28 -13.55 20.70 -8.91
N GLY A 29 -14.81 20.31 -8.82
CA GLY A 29 -15.55 19.62 -9.89
C GLY A 29 -15.52 20.29 -11.27
N GLU A 30 -15.37 21.62 -11.33
CA GLU A 30 -15.24 22.37 -12.61
C GLU A 30 -13.92 22.05 -13.35
N LYS A 31 -12.90 21.55 -12.65
CA LYS A 31 -11.59 21.19 -13.21
C LYS A 31 -11.50 19.71 -13.60
N VAL A 32 -12.52 18.91 -13.28
CA VAL A 32 -12.49 17.47 -13.50
C VAL A 32 -12.62 17.16 -14.99
N ASP A 33 -11.59 16.51 -15.53
CA ASP A 33 -11.65 15.84 -16.82
C ASP A 33 -11.45 14.33 -16.58
N PHE A 34 -12.49 13.56 -16.87
CA PHE A 34 -12.48 12.10 -16.68
C PHE A 34 -11.53 11.34 -17.64
N ASN A 35 -10.87 12.04 -18.58
CA ASN A 35 -9.76 11.48 -19.33
C ASN A 35 -8.46 11.46 -18.51
N PHE A 36 -8.39 12.24 -17.41
CA PHE A 36 -7.24 12.33 -16.51
C PHE A 36 -7.57 11.72 -15.15
N VAL A 37 -7.59 10.39 -15.09
CA VAL A 37 -7.85 9.63 -13.86
C VAL A 37 -6.73 8.63 -13.58
N ASP A 38 -6.46 8.40 -12.28
CA ASP A 38 -5.54 7.34 -11.84
C ASP A 38 -6.19 5.96 -11.87
N ALA A 39 -5.47 4.90 -11.48
CA ALA A 39 -5.98 3.53 -11.43
C ALA A 39 -7.14 3.34 -10.44
N GLY A 40 -7.34 4.26 -9.50
CA GLY A 40 -8.47 4.32 -8.59
C GLY A 40 -9.65 5.15 -9.10
N ILE A 41 -9.61 5.56 -10.40
CA ILE A 41 -10.62 6.44 -11.04
C ILE A 41 -10.71 7.80 -10.30
N ARG A 42 -9.61 8.27 -9.75
CA ARG A 42 -9.54 9.57 -9.09
C ARG A 42 -8.96 10.60 -10.06
N PRO A 43 -9.68 11.72 -10.31
CA PRO A 43 -9.20 12.76 -11.19
C PRO A 43 -7.91 13.40 -10.68
N PHE A 44 -7.00 13.72 -11.60
CA PHE A 44 -5.76 14.41 -11.28
C PHE A 44 -5.53 15.61 -12.19
N GLU A 45 -4.68 16.51 -11.73
CA GLU A 45 -4.25 17.68 -12.49
C GLU A 45 -3.15 17.27 -13.49
N PRO A 46 -3.32 17.55 -14.80
CA PRO A 46 -2.26 17.32 -15.76
C PRO A 46 -1.09 18.29 -15.52
N GLN A 47 0.13 17.80 -15.66
CA GLN A 47 1.35 18.60 -15.51
C GLN A 47 2.38 18.29 -16.59
N ALA A 48 3.41 19.11 -16.67
CA ALA A 48 4.52 18.87 -17.59
C ALA A 48 5.21 17.54 -17.26
N GLY A 49 5.43 16.70 -18.27
CA GLY A 49 5.98 15.35 -18.10
C GLY A 49 4.93 14.23 -18.01
N LEU A 50 3.63 14.59 -17.93
CA LEU A 50 2.55 13.60 -18.04
C LEU A 50 2.66 12.82 -19.35
N CYS A 51 2.57 11.50 -19.26
CA CYS A 51 2.61 10.60 -20.40
C CYS A 51 1.57 9.50 -20.26
N PHE A 52 0.89 9.19 -21.37
CA PHE A 52 -0.03 8.06 -21.49
C PHE A 52 0.58 7.02 -22.44
N PHE A 53 0.35 5.75 -22.13
CA PHE A 53 0.81 4.62 -22.92
C PHE A 53 -0.11 3.42 -22.73
N ASP A 54 0.05 2.41 -23.56
CA ASP A 54 -0.75 1.19 -23.49
C ASP A 54 -0.51 0.43 -22.19
N MET A 55 -1.54 -0.28 -21.73
CA MET A 55 -1.48 -1.08 -20.51
C MET A 55 -0.35 -2.13 -20.56
N ASP A 56 -0.08 -2.71 -21.74
CA ASP A 56 1.00 -3.70 -21.91
C ASP A 56 2.35 -3.09 -21.55
N LEU A 57 2.66 -1.87 -22.06
CA LEU A 57 3.88 -1.17 -21.72
C LEU A 57 3.95 -0.82 -20.21
N SER A 58 2.81 -0.45 -19.62
CA SER A 58 2.73 -0.20 -18.17
C SER A 58 3.13 -1.44 -17.38
N PHE A 59 2.57 -2.60 -17.72
CA PHE A 59 2.89 -3.85 -17.04
C PHE A 59 4.31 -4.34 -17.34
N ASP A 60 4.87 -4.06 -18.51
CA ASP A 60 6.27 -4.32 -18.82
C ASP A 60 7.21 -3.50 -17.93
N MET A 61 6.89 -2.23 -17.66
CA MET A 61 7.61 -1.40 -16.68
C MET A 61 7.55 -1.99 -15.28
N ILE A 62 6.37 -2.44 -14.84
CA ILE A 62 6.17 -3.07 -13.52
C ILE A 62 6.99 -4.36 -13.42
N ARG A 63 6.83 -5.28 -14.36
CA ARG A 63 7.52 -6.59 -14.42
C ARG A 63 9.03 -6.43 -14.62
N GLY A 64 9.45 -5.38 -15.36
CA GLY A 64 10.85 -5.00 -15.55
C GLY A 64 11.51 -4.40 -14.31
N ARG A 65 10.79 -4.27 -13.16
CA ARG A 65 11.28 -3.71 -11.88
C ARG A 65 11.70 -2.24 -11.98
N HIS A 66 11.03 -1.47 -12.83
CA HIS A 66 11.30 -0.04 -12.99
C HIS A 66 10.61 0.82 -11.90
N LEU A 67 9.70 0.24 -11.10
CA LEU A 67 9.07 0.94 -9.98
C LEU A 67 9.91 0.80 -8.71
N ASP A 68 10.23 1.92 -8.06
CA ASP A 68 10.96 1.91 -6.79
C ASP A 68 10.07 1.51 -5.62
N ALA A 69 8.80 1.87 -5.66
CA ALA A 69 7.83 1.47 -4.64
C ALA A 69 6.42 1.33 -5.22
N THR A 70 5.63 0.46 -4.60
CA THR A 70 4.17 0.40 -4.78
C THR A 70 3.47 0.52 -3.43
N VAL A 71 2.31 1.17 -3.43
CA VAL A 71 1.44 1.29 -2.25
C VAL A 71 0.13 0.58 -2.56
N LEU A 72 -0.17 -0.47 -1.81
CA LEU A 72 -1.35 -1.31 -2.02
C LEU A 72 -2.18 -1.39 -0.74
N GLY A 73 -3.50 -1.53 -0.90
CA GLY A 73 -4.37 -1.91 0.20
C GLY A 73 -4.16 -3.36 0.62
N GLY A 74 -4.47 -3.71 1.88
CA GLY A 74 -4.37 -5.06 2.42
C GLY A 74 -5.65 -5.54 3.08
N LEU A 75 -5.94 -6.85 2.98
CA LEU A 75 -6.94 -7.53 3.82
C LEU A 75 -6.25 -8.25 4.98
N GLU A 76 -5.16 -8.97 4.69
CA GLU A 76 -4.26 -9.59 5.67
C GLU A 76 -2.82 -9.54 5.17
N VAL A 77 -1.88 -9.39 6.10
CA VAL A 77 -0.44 -9.58 5.88
C VAL A 77 0.09 -10.60 6.89
N SER A 78 0.86 -11.59 6.42
CA SER A 78 1.46 -12.59 7.30
C SER A 78 2.75 -12.10 7.96
N GLU A 79 3.22 -12.84 8.99
CA GLU A 79 4.51 -12.56 9.66
C GLU A 79 5.72 -12.65 8.72
N LYS A 80 5.58 -13.33 7.57
CA LYS A 80 6.61 -13.46 6.55
C LYS A 80 6.48 -12.44 5.42
N GLY A 81 5.44 -11.60 5.46
CA GLY A 81 5.17 -10.63 4.40
C GLY A 81 4.38 -11.18 3.22
N ASP A 82 3.64 -12.29 3.40
CA ASP A 82 2.65 -12.68 2.40
C ASP A 82 1.52 -11.67 2.37
N LEU A 83 1.00 -11.36 1.19
CA LEU A 83 -0.08 -10.40 1.00
C LEU A 83 -1.36 -11.11 0.53
N ALA A 84 -2.47 -10.82 1.17
CA ALA A 84 -3.82 -11.09 0.68
C ALA A 84 -4.59 -9.76 0.61
N ASN A 85 -5.00 -9.33 -0.58
CA ASN A 85 -5.62 -8.00 -0.74
C ASN A 85 -6.82 -7.95 -1.71
N TRP A 86 -7.25 -9.06 -2.31
CA TRP A 86 -8.25 -9.00 -3.37
C TRP A 86 -9.57 -9.73 -3.09
N THR A 87 -9.55 -10.82 -2.33
CA THR A 87 -10.77 -11.56 -2.02
C THR A 87 -10.71 -12.26 -0.68
N ARG A 88 -11.87 -12.46 -0.08
CA ARG A 88 -12.07 -13.27 1.13
C ARG A 88 -12.66 -14.62 0.75
N VAL A 89 -12.33 -15.66 1.50
CA VAL A 89 -12.92 -17.00 1.30
C VAL A 89 -14.46 -16.89 1.41
N GLY A 90 -15.15 -17.38 0.37
CA GLY A 90 -16.63 -17.36 0.30
C GLY A 90 -17.26 -16.04 -0.15
N ALA A 91 -16.47 -14.99 -0.44
CA ALA A 91 -16.97 -13.77 -1.06
C ALA A 91 -16.99 -13.92 -2.60
N ALA A 92 -17.87 -13.16 -3.26
CA ALA A 92 -17.76 -12.98 -4.70
C ALA A 92 -16.35 -12.42 -5.02
N ALA A 93 -15.65 -13.04 -5.98
CA ALA A 93 -14.32 -12.61 -6.34
C ALA A 93 -14.37 -11.18 -6.89
N ALA A 94 -13.72 -10.25 -6.21
CA ALA A 94 -13.38 -8.96 -6.79
C ALA A 94 -12.22 -9.18 -7.78
N GLY A 95 -12.08 -8.32 -8.78
CA GLY A 95 -10.94 -8.36 -9.69
C GLY A 95 -9.64 -8.12 -8.92
N ILE A 96 -8.61 -8.91 -9.17
CA ILE A 96 -7.29 -8.73 -8.54
C ILE A 96 -6.55 -7.52 -9.13
N GLY A 97 -6.93 -7.08 -10.34
CA GLY A 97 -6.25 -5.99 -11.05
C GLY A 97 -4.77 -6.26 -11.24
N GLY A 98 -3.95 -5.23 -11.19
CA GLY A 98 -2.50 -5.30 -11.28
C GLY A 98 -1.78 -5.68 -9.97
N SER A 99 -2.50 -6.02 -8.90
CA SER A 99 -1.89 -6.20 -7.57
C SER A 99 -0.82 -7.28 -7.53
N MET A 100 -0.95 -8.37 -8.28
CA MET A 100 0.07 -9.44 -8.33
C MET A 100 1.36 -8.93 -8.97
N ASP A 101 1.25 -8.26 -10.11
CA ASP A 101 2.40 -7.73 -10.85
C ASP A 101 3.11 -6.64 -10.03
N LEU A 102 2.34 -5.71 -9.44
CA LEU A 102 2.86 -4.66 -8.57
C LEU A 102 3.58 -5.22 -7.33
N ALA A 103 2.99 -6.23 -6.68
CA ALA A 103 3.57 -6.87 -5.49
C ALA A 103 4.87 -7.63 -5.77
N ILE A 104 5.09 -8.10 -7.00
CA ILE A 104 6.30 -8.83 -7.39
C ILE A 104 7.30 -7.91 -8.11
N GLY A 105 6.79 -6.98 -8.92
CA GLY A 105 7.59 -6.15 -9.80
C GLY A 105 8.20 -4.91 -9.13
N ALA A 106 7.54 -4.32 -8.14
CA ALA A 106 8.09 -3.15 -7.44
C ALA A 106 9.28 -3.55 -6.55
N LYS A 107 10.27 -2.64 -6.40
CA LYS A 107 11.43 -2.87 -5.51
C LYS A 107 11.03 -2.83 -4.03
N LYS A 108 10.02 -2.04 -3.67
CA LYS A 108 9.48 -1.93 -2.31
C LYS A 108 7.95 -1.99 -2.35
N VAL A 109 7.37 -2.87 -1.55
CA VAL A 109 5.92 -3.04 -1.40
C VAL A 109 5.49 -2.51 -0.04
N ILE A 110 4.64 -1.49 -0.06
CA ILE A 110 4.10 -0.83 1.12
C ILE A 110 2.60 -1.15 1.17
N ILE A 111 2.16 -1.70 2.29
CA ILE A 111 0.74 -1.99 2.51
C ILE A 111 0.15 -0.95 3.45
N VAL A 112 -0.96 -0.34 3.03
CA VAL A 112 -1.74 0.58 3.85
C VAL A 112 -3.10 -0.06 4.13
N MET A 113 -3.45 -0.23 5.41
CA MET A 113 -4.69 -0.88 5.81
C MET A 113 -5.05 -0.51 7.26
N GLU A 114 -6.30 -0.71 7.66
CA GLU A 114 -6.64 -0.70 9.09
C GLU A 114 -5.95 -1.87 9.81
N HIS A 115 -5.51 -1.67 11.04
CA HIS A 115 -4.81 -2.70 11.83
C HIS A 115 -5.71 -3.89 12.17
N THR A 116 -6.98 -3.62 12.40
CA THR A 116 -8.01 -4.63 12.69
C THR A 116 -9.20 -4.52 11.74
N THR A 117 -10.03 -5.54 11.73
CA THR A 117 -11.34 -5.48 11.11
C THR A 117 -12.31 -4.66 11.97
N ARG A 118 -13.48 -4.29 11.44
CA ARG A 118 -14.56 -3.65 12.21
C ARG A 118 -15.02 -4.47 13.43
N LYS A 119 -14.70 -5.77 13.47
CA LYS A 119 -14.99 -6.67 14.61
C LYS A 119 -13.82 -6.79 15.58
N GLY A 120 -12.74 -6.02 15.38
CA GLY A 120 -11.53 -6.08 16.20
C GLY A 120 -10.60 -7.26 15.89
N GLU A 121 -10.82 -8.00 14.79
CA GLU A 121 -9.92 -9.10 14.42
C GLU A 121 -8.65 -8.55 13.78
N PRO A 122 -7.45 -9.02 14.21
CA PRO A 122 -6.19 -8.60 13.63
C PRO A 122 -6.07 -8.90 12.13
N ARG A 123 -5.53 -7.95 11.36
CA ARG A 123 -5.18 -8.13 9.95
C ARG A 123 -3.70 -8.48 9.74
N ILE A 124 -2.88 -8.27 10.76
CA ILE A 124 -1.49 -8.75 10.78
C ILE A 124 -1.49 -10.09 11.50
N VAL A 125 -1.25 -11.16 10.73
CA VAL A 125 -1.50 -12.55 11.14
C VAL A 125 -0.24 -13.42 11.00
N LYS A 126 -0.19 -14.58 11.66
CA LYS A 126 0.92 -15.53 11.46
C LYS A 126 0.93 -16.12 10.06
N GLN A 127 -0.27 -16.42 9.53
CA GLN A 127 -0.48 -16.91 8.19
C GLN A 127 -1.81 -16.37 7.66
N CYS A 128 -1.81 -15.86 6.42
CA CYS A 128 -3.02 -15.38 5.78
C CYS A 128 -4.05 -16.50 5.61
N LYS A 129 -5.30 -16.21 5.91
CA LYS A 129 -6.44 -17.11 5.72
C LYS A 129 -7.07 -16.89 4.34
N PHE A 130 -6.92 -15.69 3.78
CA PHE A 130 -7.47 -15.34 2.48
C PHE A 130 -6.53 -15.77 1.36
N LEU A 131 -7.05 -15.79 0.11
CA LEU A 131 -6.25 -16.13 -1.05
C LEU A 131 -5.12 -15.10 -1.24
N LEU A 132 -3.91 -15.62 -1.36
CA LEU A 132 -2.73 -14.80 -1.49
C LEU A 132 -2.70 -14.05 -2.84
N THR A 133 -2.27 -12.83 -2.79
CA THR A 133 -1.85 -12.01 -3.94
C THR A 133 -0.42 -12.35 -4.31
N ALA A 134 0.49 -12.33 -3.33
CA ALA A 134 1.89 -12.72 -3.50
C ALA A 134 2.48 -13.19 -2.16
N LYS A 135 3.55 -13.98 -2.22
CA LYS A 135 4.28 -14.49 -1.05
C LYS A 135 5.51 -13.63 -0.79
N GLU A 136 5.80 -13.40 0.50
CA GLU A 136 7.04 -12.78 0.99
C GLU A 136 7.41 -11.49 0.22
N CYS A 137 6.38 -10.70 -0.16
CA CYS A 137 6.55 -9.52 -0.99
C CYS A 137 6.50 -8.20 -0.22
N VAL A 138 5.86 -8.18 0.96
CA VAL A 138 5.63 -6.96 1.73
C VAL A 138 6.91 -6.54 2.46
N ASN A 139 7.28 -5.26 2.32
CA ASN A 139 8.41 -4.68 3.02
C ASN A 139 7.98 -3.81 4.22
N LEU A 140 6.86 -3.09 4.07
CA LEU A 140 6.38 -2.17 5.08
C LEU A 140 4.85 -2.26 5.20
N ILE A 141 4.36 -2.26 6.43
CA ILE A 141 2.94 -2.22 6.76
C ILE A 141 2.69 -0.92 7.50
N ILE A 142 1.78 -0.10 6.98
CA ILE A 142 1.32 1.14 7.60
C ILE A 142 -0.15 0.97 7.95
N THR A 143 -0.47 1.16 9.21
CA THR A 143 -1.85 1.09 9.70
C THR A 143 -2.25 2.39 10.37
N ASP A 144 -3.50 2.49 10.78
CA ASP A 144 -4.03 3.59 11.59
C ASP A 144 -3.32 3.76 12.95
N ILE A 145 -2.65 2.71 13.46
CA ILE A 145 -2.01 2.73 14.78
C ILE A 145 -0.52 2.41 14.79
N ALA A 146 0.08 1.94 13.68
CA ALA A 146 1.47 1.49 13.68
C ALA A 146 2.11 1.51 12.30
N VAL A 147 3.45 1.67 12.27
CA VAL A 147 4.31 1.38 11.12
C VAL A 147 5.22 0.22 11.47
N ILE A 148 5.14 -0.85 10.68
CA ILE A 148 5.82 -2.13 10.93
C ILE A 148 6.60 -2.53 9.68
N GLU A 149 7.90 -2.75 9.84
CA GLU A 149 8.78 -3.25 8.79
C GLU A 149 8.83 -4.78 8.83
N VAL A 150 8.70 -5.41 7.66
CA VAL A 150 8.87 -6.87 7.53
C VAL A 150 10.34 -7.16 7.31
N THR A 151 10.96 -7.86 8.26
CA THR A 151 12.39 -8.20 8.23
C THR A 151 12.61 -9.71 8.22
N LYS A 152 13.83 -10.15 7.94
CA LYS A 152 14.20 -11.58 8.03
C LYS A 152 14.10 -12.14 9.46
N GLN A 153 14.16 -11.29 10.48
CA GLN A 153 14.06 -11.66 11.89
C GLN A 153 12.61 -11.66 12.40
N GLY A 154 11.67 -11.07 11.66
CA GLY A 154 10.28 -10.92 12.03
C GLY A 154 9.77 -9.49 11.77
N LEU A 155 8.64 -9.16 12.37
CA LEU A 155 7.98 -7.87 12.23
C LEU A 155 8.57 -6.85 13.20
N LEU A 156 9.21 -5.80 12.67
CA LEU A 156 9.85 -4.73 13.43
C LEU A 156 8.91 -3.54 13.56
N LEU A 157 8.42 -3.26 14.78
CA LEU A 157 7.61 -2.09 15.09
C LEU A 157 8.49 -0.84 15.11
N LYS A 158 8.26 0.09 14.18
CA LYS A 158 9.06 1.30 13.99
C LYS A 158 8.41 2.55 14.52
N GLU A 159 7.09 2.67 14.35
CA GLU A 159 6.35 3.85 14.78
C GLU A 159 5.00 3.42 15.35
N ILE A 160 4.51 4.18 16.31
CA ILE A 160 3.20 4.01 16.94
C ILE A 160 2.39 5.31 16.83
N ALA A 161 1.10 5.20 16.68
CA ALA A 161 0.24 6.38 16.68
C ALA A 161 0.18 7.02 18.07
N PRO A 162 0.02 8.35 18.18
CA PRO A 162 -0.13 9.04 19.45
C PRO A 162 -1.25 8.43 20.31
N GLY A 163 -0.96 8.23 21.58
CA GLY A 163 -1.89 7.66 22.55
C GLY A 163 -1.99 6.13 22.57
N TRP A 164 -1.21 5.42 21.76
CA TRP A 164 -1.11 3.96 21.78
C TRP A 164 0.16 3.48 22.50
N SER A 165 0.07 2.34 23.16
CA SER A 165 1.21 1.65 23.76
C SER A 165 1.65 0.45 22.92
N VAL A 166 2.89 0.00 23.13
CA VAL A 166 3.42 -1.21 22.47
C VAL A 166 2.60 -2.45 22.83
N GLU A 167 2.16 -2.54 24.07
CA GLU A 167 1.34 -3.65 24.60
C GLU A 167 -0.03 -3.73 23.92
N GLU A 168 -0.66 -2.59 23.70
CA GLU A 168 -1.94 -2.52 22.99
C GLU A 168 -1.79 -2.95 21.54
N ILE A 169 -0.79 -2.43 20.81
CA ILE A 169 -0.50 -2.82 19.44
C ILE A 169 -0.16 -4.31 19.35
N GLN A 170 0.66 -4.83 20.28
CA GLN A 170 0.96 -6.25 20.32
C GLN A 170 -0.29 -7.11 20.57
N SER A 171 -1.23 -6.65 21.37
CA SER A 171 -2.49 -7.37 21.64
C SER A 171 -3.36 -7.51 20.39
N LEU A 172 -3.26 -6.54 19.47
CA LEU A 172 -3.98 -6.47 18.19
C LEU A 172 -3.17 -7.09 17.04
N THR A 173 -1.95 -7.58 17.27
CA THR A 173 -1.06 -8.19 16.28
C THR A 173 -0.80 -9.65 16.63
N LYS A 174 -1.12 -10.60 15.73
CA LYS A 174 -0.97 -12.04 16.03
C LYS A 174 0.49 -12.51 16.13
N PRO A 175 1.41 -12.10 15.22
CA PRO A 175 2.83 -12.36 15.38
C PRO A 175 3.43 -11.57 16.53
N LYS A 176 4.53 -12.08 17.10
CA LYS A 176 5.31 -11.31 18.06
C LYS A 176 6.04 -10.19 17.34
N LEU A 177 5.91 -8.97 17.85
CA LEU A 177 6.62 -7.80 17.35
C LEU A 177 8.02 -7.71 17.98
N ILE A 178 8.98 -7.30 17.15
CA ILE A 178 10.30 -6.85 17.57
C ILE A 178 10.20 -5.33 17.70
N ILE A 179 10.67 -4.77 18.77
CA ILE A 179 10.61 -3.32 19.01
C ILE A 179 11.90 -2.68 18.49
N ALA A 180 11.78 -1.68 17.63
CA ALA A 180 12.93 -0.94 17.12
C ALA A 180 13.60 -0.15 18.28
N GLU A 181 14.94 -0.09 18.29
CA GLU A 181 15.68 0.73 19.25
C GLU A 181 15.32 2.23 19.15
N GLY A 182 14.94 2.69 17.95
CA GLY A 182 14.47 4.05 17.67
C GLY A 182 12.97 4.14 17.48
N LEU A 183 12.16 3.39 18.26
CA LEU A 183 10.70 3.50 18.22
C LEU A 183 10.27 4.95 18.48
N ARG A 184 9.41 5.47 17.63
CA ARG A 184 8.91 6.86 17.73
C ARG A 184 7.40 6.93 17.47
N GLU A 185 6.81 8.06 17.79
CA GLU A 185 5.43 8.35 17.40
C GLU A 185 5.34 8.72 15.90
N ILE A 186 4.20 8.38 15.27
CA ILE A 186 3.88 8.79 13.91
C ILE A 186 3.68 10.32 13.92
N GLU A 187 4.38 11.01 13.03
CA GLU A 187 4.15 12.44 12.77
C GLU A 187 2.89 12.59 11.91
N LEU A 188 1.86 13.31 12.42
CA LEU A 188 0.56 13.55 11.79
C LEU A 188 0.49 14.94 11.17
#